data_2074d58b34ea53e943fe1374df0f6662
#
_entry.id   2074d58b34ea53e943fe1374df0f6662
#
_cell.length_a   1.000
_cell.length_b   1.000
_cell.length_c   1.000
_cell.angle_alpha   90.00
_cell.angle_beta   90.00
_cell.angle_gamma   90.00
#
_symmetry.space_group_name_H-M   'P 1'
#
loop_
_entity.id
_entity.type
_entity.pdbx_description
1 polymer ?
#
loop_
_entity_poly.entity_id
_entity_poly.type
_entity_poly.pdbx_seq_one_letter_code
_entity_poly.pdbx_strand_id
1 'polypeptide(L)'
;MAILSPQKGCHPSPCVKLKRLVSAADHRHPLFRSEGDVMGKIPAAIGVHATRRPSVGPADIGPATERIFEGRMRFANLIGITIWTATMTFFWLWWLRSDHVIGWPSYLLVTLVLAMITGLPAYFIIIIHDARRMPHAGGPLPAGRVAVVVTRASSESPFLVQTTLRAMLDQTGCDFDVWLAEEKPSLEMMKWCMEHGVFTSMTRESAGAGARDSMPRCKQDSLTSFHEHFGYERYDFVVHLDAGHVPEKTYLREIIRPFRDPGIGYVSAPSICDANAASNWVVRGRLFAEAGAQGLVQSGYNNGWAPLCVDTHYAVRTAALKEIGGPRREPAEGLATTLAMNAGGWRGVHALDAIAHGDGPATFTGLVMQEFDRSRSRMTTLLRYAPGYMPNLPGWLKFQFLFSELCYPLFSSSLAAVFMLPIVTLLTGHSFVDVNYPAFLLHFLPIVAAWMALAFIWRATGTFRPANGRFVSWESAAFLLLRWPWSLIGCAAAIRDRHINSGEVGVIPKGTGSEHALPLRVLAPYIVLNLASAVAMAFALDREAAEGLFFFAAITTLIYAALIGLIIARHATENTLSR
;
A
#
# COMPACT_ATOMS: atom_id res chain seq x y z
N MET A 1 -27.56 19.45 56.40
CA MET A 1 -27.26 20.74 57.03
C MET A 1 -26.45 21.49 56.00
N ALA A 2 -27.12 22.28 55.24
CA ALA A 2 -27.35 23.72 55.32
C ALA A 2 -26.09 24.50 54.89
N ILE A 3 -26.13 25.05 53.65
CA ILE A 3 -26.48 26.47 53.33
C ILE A 3 -25.22 27.36 53.44
N LEU A 4 -24.75 28.14 52.51
CA LEU A 4 -25.24 29.14 51.56
C LEU A 4 -24.06 29.71 50.74
N SER A 5 -24.32 30.01 49.50
CA SER A 5 -23.75 31.09 48.67
C SER A 5 -24.29 32.43 49.18
N PRO A 6 -23.93 33.66 48.70
CA PRO A 6 -23.38 34.09 47.43
C PRO A 6 -22.62 35.48 47.46
N GLN A 7 -22.27 35.93 46.27
CA GLN A 7 -22.37 37.30 45.68
C GLN A 7 -21.16 38.24 45.55
N LYS A 8 -20.97 38.66 44.30
CA LYS A 8 -20.85 40.03 43.69
C LYS A 8 -19.56 40.80 43.95
N GLY A 9 -18.99 41.50 43.07
CA GLY A 9 -19.33 42.06 41.81
C GLY A 9 -18.30 43.09 41.33
N CYS A 10 -18.49 43.53 40.09
CA CYS A 10 -18.18 44.80 39.47
C CYS A 10 -16.78 45.10 38.91
N HIS A 11 -16.73 45.11 37.63
CA HIS A 11 -16.23 46.06 36.58
C HIS A 11 -15.73 47.46 37.03
N PRO A 12 -15.06 48.32 36.14
CA PRO A 12 -14.80 48.20 34.70
C PRO A 12 -13.42 48.82 34.23
N SER A 13 -13.24 48.72 32.89
CA SER A 13 -12.24 49.31 31.96
C SER A 13 -11.81 50.75 32.18
N PRO A 14 -10.72 51.23 31.47
CA PRO A 14 -11.07 51.95 30.25
C PRO A 14 -10.15 51.74 29.00
N CYS A 15 -10.79 51.92 27.89
CA CYS A 15 -10.33 52.26 26.54
C CYS A 15 -9.33 53.40 26.49
N VAL A 16 -8.33 53.33 25.57
CA VAL A 16 -7.80 54.51 24.88
C VAL A 16 -7.73 54.21 23.39
N LYS A 17 -8.44 55.04 22.64
CA LYS A 17 -8.45 55.18 21.18
C LYS A 17 -7.16 55.86 20.72
N LEU A 18 -6.62 55.44 19.59
CA LEU A 18 -6.02 56.43 18.67
C LEU A 18 -6.39 56.07 17.22
N LYS A 19 -6.96 57.09 16.56
CA LYS A 19 -7.44 57.13 15.19
C LYS A 19 -6.36 57.66 14.23
N ARG A 20 -6.43 57.12 12.99
CA ARG A 20 -6.18 57.77 11.69
C ARG A 20 -4.74 58.11 11.26
N LEU A 21 -4.40 57.57 10.10
CA LEU A 21 -4.18 58.44 8.91
C LEU A 21 -4.45 57.62 7.62
N VAL A 22 -5.25 58.27 6.79
CA VAL A 22 -5.78 57.84 5.49
C VAL A 22 -4.92 58.51 4.39
N SER A 23 -4.69 57.83 3.28
CA SER A 23 -4.61 58.40 1.92
C SER A 23 -4.38 57.23 0.95
N ALA A 24 -5.32 56.78 0.15
CA ALA A 24 -5.93 57.29 -1.08
C ALA A 24 -5.06 57.13 -2.32
N ALA A 25 -5.49 56.29 -3.21
CA ALA A 25 -5.72 56.44 -4.66
C ALA A 25 -5.86 55.06 -5.27
N ASP A 26 -7.02 54.62 -5.65
CA ASP A 26 -7.86 54.93 -6.81
C ASP A 26 -7.37 54.26 -8.10
N HIS A 27 -8.09 53.25 -8.61
CA HIS A 27 -8.81 53.24 -9.85
C HIS A 27 -9.26 51.84 -10.33
N ARG A 28 -10.61 51.67 -10.36
CA ARG A 28 -11.49 51.17 -11.45
C ARG A 28 -11.66 49.65 -11.65
N HIS A 29 -12.85 49.23 -11.23
CA HIS A 29 -13.68 48.19 -11.84
C HIS A 29 -14.09 48.55 -13.29
N PRO A 30 -14.40 47.52 -14.12
CA PRO A 30 -15.81 47.31 -14.41
C PRO A 30 -16.22 45.80 -14.44
N LEU A 31 -17.30 45.49 -13.75
CA LEU A 31 -18.64 45.03 -14.14
C LEU A 31 -18.79 43.88 -15.19
N PHE A 32 -19.38 42.79 -14.71
CA PHE A 32 -20.39 41.89 -15.33
C PHE A 32 -20.22 41.39 -16.77
N ARG A 33 -20.11 40.09 -16.94
CA ARG A 33 -21.00 39.31 -17.83
C ARG A 33 -20.97 37.80 -17.54
N SER A 34 -22.15 37.27 -17.24
CA SER A 34 -22.87 36.07 -17.74
C SER A 34 -22.32 34.67 -17.43
N GLU A 35 -23.20 33.97 -16.78
CA GLU A 35 -23.39 32.52 -16.60
C GLU A 35 -23.01 31.70 -17.84
N GLY A 36 -22.40 30.54 -17.58
CA GLY A 36 -22.26 29.46 -18.54
C GLY A 36 -20.88 28.81 -18.46
N ASP A 37 -20.83 27.65 -17.80
CA ASP A 37 -19.76 26.63 -17.75
C ASP A 37 -19.14 26.42 -16.37
N VAL A 38 -19.93 25.76 -15.51
CA VAL A 38 -19.39 25.04 -14.35
C VAL A 38 -18.95 23.64 -14.82
N MET A 39 -17.96 23.60 -15.66
CA MET A 39 -17.12 22.42 -15.85
C MET A 39 -15.89 22.65 -14.97
N GLY A 40 -15.89 22.01 -13.79
CA GLY A 40 -14.81 22.12 -12.81
C GLY A 40 -13.45 21.84 -13.47
N LYS A 41 -12.70 22.90 -13.73
CA LYS A 41 -11.30 22.81 -14.14
C LYS A 41 -10.56 22.06 -13.02
N ILE A 42 -10.15 20.84 -13.32
CA ILE A 42 -9.08 20.16 -12.61
C ILE A 42 -7.95 21.19 -12.48
N PRO A 43 -7.41 21.45 -11.27
CA PRO A 43 -6.24 22.31 -11.15
C PRO A 43 -5.19 21.78 -12.13
N ALA A 44 -4.80 22.56 -13.10
CA ALA A 44 -3.74 22.22 -14.01
C ALA A 44 -2.57 21.75 -13.15
N ALA A 45 -2.10 20.51 -13.36
CA ALA A 45 -0.92 20.00 -12.72
C ALA A 45 0.12 21.12 -12.78
N ILE A 46 0.59 21.55 -11.61
CA ILE A 46 1.62 22.59 -11.51
C ILE A 46 2.69 22.17 -12.49
N GLY A 47 2.87 22.97 -13.54
CA GLY A 47 3.78 22.65 -14.63
C GLY A 47 5.16 22.41 -14.03
N VAL A 48 5.53 21.16 -13.86
CA VAL A 48 6.88 20.77 -13.53
C VAL A 48 7.72 21.10 -14.76
N HIS A 49 8.22 22.32 -14.84
CA HIS A 49 9.34 22.68 -15.71
C HIS A 49 10.62 22.05 -15.16
N ALA A 50 10.57 20.73 -14.91
CA ALA A 50 11.78 19.96 -14.69
C ALA A 50 12.52 19.94 -16.04
N THR A 51 13.69 20.53 -16.07
CA THR A 51 14.67 20.26 -17.12
C THR A 51 14.82 18.74 -17.15
N ARG A 52 14.24 18.12 -18.17
CA ARG A 52 14.15 16.66 -18.33
C ARG A 52 15.56 16.09 -18.21
N ARG A 53 15.91 15.55 -17.05
CA ARG A 53 17.14 14.76 -16.94
C ARG A 53 17.00 13.60 -17.93
N PRO A 54 18.03 13.25 -18.70
CA PRO A 54 17.93 12.15 -19.64
C PRO A 54 17.46 10.92 -18.88
N SER A 55 16.39 10.26 -19.38
CA SER A 55 15.88 9.02 -18.82
C SER A 55 17.02 8.02 -18.82
N VAL A 56 17.55 7.69 -17.65
CA VAL A 56 18.60 6.70 -17.49
C VAL A 56 18.00 5.35 -17.84
N GLY A 57 18.49 4.73 -18.90
CA GLY A 57 18.02 3.42 -19.34
C GLY A 57 18.35 2.33 -18.30
N PRO A 58 17.75 1.13 -18.40
CA PRO A 58 18.03 0.01 -17.48
C PRO A 58 19.52 -0.37 -17.38
N ALA A 59 20.34 0.00 -18.37
CA ALA A 59 21.77 -0.31 -18.41
C ALA A 59 22.66 0.61 -17.55
N ASP A 60 22.15 1.77 -17.13
CA ASP A 60 22.91 2.77 -16.35
C ASP A 60 22.73 2.64 -14.83
N ILE A 61 22.36 1.45 -14.35
CA ILE A 61 22.41 1.15 -12.93
C ILE A 61 23.87 1.04 -12.55
N GLY A 62 24.37 2.08 -11.87
CA GLY A 62 25.75 2.16 -11.44
C GLY A 62 26.20 0.93 -10.63
N PRO A 63 27.51 0.76 -10.39
CA PRO A 63 28.11 -0.46 -9.81
C PRO A 63 27.70 -0.77 -8.37
N ALA A 64 26.68 -0.10 -7.83
CA ALA A 64 26.31 -0.14 -6.42
C ALA A 64 25.35 -1.29 -6.04
N THR A 65 24.85 -2.10 -6.98
CA THR A 65 23.92 -3.20 -6.67
C THR A 65 24.43 -4.55 -7.14
N GLU A 66 24.29 -5.58 -6.30
CA GLU A 66 24.68 -6.97 -6.59
C GLU A 66 23.46 -7.78 -7.07
N ARG A 67 23.67 -8.75 -7.95
CA ARG A 67 22.64 -9.70 -8.33
C ARG A 67 22.29 -10.62 -7.18
N ILE A 68 21.00 -10.88 -6.97
CA ILE A 68 20.54 -11.85 -5.95
C ILE A 68 20.74 -13.28 -6.45
N PHE A 69 20.51 -13.49 -7.75
CA PHE A 69 20.69 -14.82 -8.36
C PHE A 69 22.06 -14.93 -8.99
N GLU A 70 22.94 -15.74 -8.38
CA GLU A 70 24.28 -16.03 -8.89
C GLU A 70 24.54 -17.54 -8.94
N GLY A 71 25.44 -17.95 -9.80
CA GLY A 71 25.90 -19.35 -9.89
C GLY A 71 24.76 -20.36 -9.99
N ARG A 72 24.72 -21.31 -9.05
CA ARG A 72 23.71 -22.39 -9.02
C ARG A 72 22.28 -21.87 -8.86
N MET A 73 22.08 -20.79 -8.10
CA MET A 73 20.75 -20.20 -7.90
C MET A 73 20.21 -19.56 -9.19
N ARG A 74 21.08 -18.92 -9.98
CA ARG A 74 20.69 -18.41 -11.30
C ARG A 74 20.26 -19.53 -12.24
N PHE A 75 21.01 -20.62 -12.26
CA PHE A 75 20.69 -21.80 -13.07
C PHE A 75 19.36 -22.43 -12.62
N ALA A 76 19.15 -22.62 -11.33
CA ALA A 76 17.88 -23.13 -10.80
C ALA A 76 16.68 -22.23 -11.16
N ASN A 77 16.86 -20.90 -11.05
CA ASN A 77 15.82 -19.93 -11.43
C ASN A 77 15.49 -20.03 -12.93
N LEU A 78 16.50 -20.12 -13.81
CA LEU A 78 16.30 -20.27 -15.25
C LEU A 78 15.57 -21.58 -15.60
N ILE A 79 15.94 -22.71 -14.97
CA ILE A 79 15.22 -23.99 -15.14
C ILE A 79 13.77 -23.85 -14.70
N GLY A 80 13.54 -23.24 -13.52
CA GLY A 80 12.18 -23.03 -13.02
C GLY A 80 11.33 -22.17 -13.96
N ILE A 81 11.89 -21.11 -14.51
CA ILE A 81 11.22 -20.25 -15.53
C ILE A 81 10.92 -21.06 -16.80
N THR A 82 11.87 -21.86 -17.26
CA THR A 82 11.69 -22.70 -18.46
C THR A 82 10.57 -23.71 -18.26
N ILE A 83 10.56 -24.40 -17.10
CA ILE A 83 9.49 -25.36 -16.77
C ILE A 83 8.14 -24.66 -16.69
N TRP A 84 8.06 -23.51 -16.01
CA TRP A 84 6.83 -22.73 -15.94
C TRP A 84 6.34 -22.29 -17.33
N THR A 85 7.22 -21.82 -18.19
CA THR A 85 6.88 -21.42 -19.57
C THR A 85 6.39 -22.63 -20.38
N ALA A 86 7.03 -23.80 -20.23
CA ALA A 86 6.62 -25.02 -20.90
C ALA A 86 5.22 -25.48 -20.45
N THR A 87 4.93 -25.44 -19.13
CA THR A 87 3.61 -25.80 -18.61
C THR A 87 2.53 -24.81 -19.00
N MET A 88 2.85 -23.53 -19.09
CA MET A 88 1.98 -22.48 -19.65
C MET A 88 1.64 -22.76 -21.11
N THR A 89 2.67 -23.05 -21.91
CA THR A 89 2.48 -23.37 -23.34
C THR A 89 1.63 -24.63 -23.50
N PHE A 90 1.91 -25.67 -22.72
CA PHE A 90 1.13 -26.90 -22.73
C PHE A 90 -0.35 -26.66 -22.41
N PHE A 91 -0.66 -25.87 -21.38
CA PHE A 91 -2.02 -25.51 -21.02
C PHE A 91 -2.71 -24.71 -22.13
N TRP A 92 -2.07 -23.63 -22.63
CA TRP A 92 -2.71 -22.74 -23.59
C TRP A 92 -2.90 -23.37 -24.97
N LEU A 93 -1.99 -24.25 -25.44
CA LEU A 93 -2.18 -25.04 -26.67
C LEU A 93 -3.37 -25.99 -26.57
N TRP A 94 -3.61 -26.56 -25.39
CA TRP A 94 -4.79 -27.36 -25.15
C TRP A 94 -6.05 -26.49 -25.02
N TRP A 95 -6.02 -25.42 -24.21
CA TRP A 95 -7.18 -24.57 -23.94
C TRP A 95 -7.75 -23.91 -25.20
N LEU A 96 -6.91 -23.42 -26.10
CA LEU A 96 -7.30 -22.69 -27.31
C LEU A 96 -7.85 -23.58 -28.44
N ARG A 97 -8.16 -24.82 -28.19
CA ARG A 97 -8.78 -25.71 -29.16
C ARG A 97 -10.24 -25.35 -29.37
N SER A 98 -10.72 -25.50 -30.61
CA SER A 98 -12.10 -25.12 -30.97
C SER A 98 -13.18 -26.03 -30.37
N ASP A 99 -12.83 -27.26 -29.98
CA ASP A 99 -13.72 -28.23 -29.36
C ASP A 99 -14.18 -27.81 -27.93
N HIS A 100 -13.50 -26.86 -27.29
CA HIS A 100 -13.91 -26.32 -26.00
C HIS A 100 -14.96 -25.19 -26.07
N VAL A 101 -15.30 -24.72 -27.28
CA VAL A 101 -16.18 -23.57 -27.49
C VAL A 101 -17.63 -24.00 -27.64
N ILE A 102 -18.45 -23.80 -26.60
CA ILE A 102 -19.93 -23.90 -26.70
C ILE A 102 -20.51 -22.61 -27.30
N GLY A 103 -20.02 -21.46 -26.82
CA GLY A 103 -20.39 -20.14 -27.28
C GLY A 103 -19.26 -19.15 -27.07
N TRP A 104 -19.00 -18.31 -28.08
CA TRP A 104 -17.89 -17.38 -28.05
C TRP A 104 -17.89 -16.40 -26.85
N PRO A 105 -19.02 -15.78 -26.46
CA PRO A 105 -19.00 -14.84 -25.34
C PRO A 105 -18.64 -15.51 -24.00
N SER A 106 -19.20 -16.69 -23.71
CA SER A 106 -18.93 -17.45 -22.48
C SER A 106 -17.50 -17.98 -22.44
N TYR A 107 -17.04 -18.55 -23.58
CA TYR A 107 -15.66 -19.01 -23.72
C TYR A 107 -14.63 -17.88 -23.54
N LEU A 108 -14.85 -16.70 -24.15
CA LEU A 108 -13.97 -15.54 -23.99
C LEU A 108 -13.95 -15.03 -22.54
N LEU A 109 -15.08 -15.04 -21.83
CA LEU A 109 -15.12 -14.66 -20.43
C LEU A 109 -14.23 -15.57 -19.57
N VAL A 110 -14.36 -16.91 -19.72
CA VAL A 110 -13.53 -17.86 -18.96
C VAL A 110 -12.07 -17.76 -19.37
N THR A 111 -11.80 -17.61 -20.66
CA THR A 111 -10.45 -17.42 -21.21
C THR A 111 -9.78 -16.18 -20.63
N LEU A 112 -10.50 -15.06 -20.51
CA LEU A 112 -10.01 -13.83 -19.88
C LEU A 112 -9.65 -14.05 -18.41
N VAL A 113 -10.51 -14.74 -17.66
CA VAL A 113 -10.24 -15.07 -16.24
C VAL A 113 -9.00 -15.95 -16.11
N LEU A 114 -8.87 -16.98 -16.95
CA LEU A 114 -7.69 -17.86 -16.95
C LEU A 114 -6.42 -17.10 -17.38
N ALA A 115 -6.51 -16.21 -18.38
CA ALA A 115 -5.41 -15.37 -18.82
C ALA A 115 -4.94 -14.43 -17.70
N MET A 116 -5.85 -13.88 -16.91
CA MET A 116 -5.50 -13.06 -15.75
C MET A 116 -4.80 -13.89 -14.67
N ILE A 117 -5.33 -15.05 -14.30
CA ILE A 117 -4.76 -15.91 -13.25
C ILE A 117 -3.39 -16.44 -13.67
N THR A 118 -3.26 -16.92 -14.88
CA THR A 118 -2.00 -17.52 -15.38
C THR A 118 -0.98 -16.48 -15.84
N GLY A 119 -1.43 -15.29 -16.24
CA GLY A 119 -0.56 -14.20 -16.70
C GLY A 119 0.06 -13.36 -15.60
N LEU A 120 -0.62 -13.21 -14.45
CA LEU A 120 -0.08 -12.45 -13.31
C LEU A 120 1.32 -12.92 -12.86
N PRO A 121 1.62 -14.23 -12.77
CA PRO A 121 2.96 -14.73 -12.46
C PRO A 121 4.05 -14.26 -13.42
N ALA A 122 3.75 -14.08 -14.70
CA ALA A 122 4.73 -13.64 -15.69
C ALA A 122 5.35 -12.29 -15.36
N TYR A 123 4.55 -11.34 -14.85
CA TYR A 123 5.06 -10.06 -14.37
C TYR A 123 6.11 -10.24 -13.27
N PHE A 124 5.81 -11.06 -12.27
CA PHE A 124 6.75 -11.30 -11.18
C PHE A 124 8.02 -12.00 -11.64
N ILE A 125 7.91 -12.93 -12.60
CA ILE A 125 9.08 -13.61 -13.22
C ILE A 125 9.99 -12.56 -13.89
N ILE A 126 9.43 -11.66 -14.69
CA ILE A 126 10.17 -10.60 -15.40
C ILE A 126 10.90 -9.69 -14.40
N ILE A 127 10.22 -9.27 -13.35
CA ILE A 127 10.79 -8.37 -12.33
C ILE A 127 11.87 -9.07 -11.50
N ILE A 128 11.63 -10.32 -11.09
CA ILE A 128 12.50 -11.05 -10.16
C ILE A 128 13.73 -11.64 -10.86
N HIS A 129 13.64 -11.97 -12.15
CA HIS A 129 14.71 -12.66 -12.87
C HIS A 129 16.10 -12.03 -12.71
N ASP A 130 16.19 -10.70 -12.78
CA ASP A 130 17.42 -9.94 -12.58
C ASP A 130 17.37 -9.08 -11.29
N ALA A 131 16.74 -9.59 -10.24
CA ALA A 131 16.63 -8.89 -8.96
C ALA A 131 18.02 -8.57 -8.37
N ARG A 132 18.13 -7.36 -7.82
CA ARG A 132 19.37 -6.79 -7.28
C ARG A 132 19.17 -6.27 -5.86
N ARG A 133 20.21 -6.33 -5.06
CA ARG A 133 20.26 -5.79 -3.71
C ARG A 133 21.46 -4.86 -3.53
N MET A 134 21.43 -4.04 -2.50
CA MET A 134 22.61 -3.30 -2.07
C MET A 134 23.66 -4.29 -1.51
N PRO A 135 24.97 -4.08 -1.77
CA PRO A 135 26.01 -4.90 -1.18
C PRO A 135 25.99 -4.83 0.34
N HIS A 136 26.14 -5.97 1.01
CA HIS A 136 26.26 -6.00 2.48
C HIS A 136 27.56 -5.36 2.99
N ALA A 137 28.61 -5.35 2.18
CA ALA A 137 29.93 -4.86 2.58
C ALA A 137 29.97 -3.33 2.60
N GLY A 138 30.43 -2.79 3.72
CA GLY A 138 30.54 -1.38 4.01
C GLY A 138 31.31 -0.58 2.97
N GLY A 139 30.72 0.48 2.53
CA GLY A 139 31.35 1.61 1.92
C GLY A 139 31.07 2.84 2.76
N PRO A 140 31.76 3.97 2.57
CA PRO A 140 31.46 5.20 3.27
C PRO A 140 30.02 5.60 2.98
N LEU A 141 29.37 6.19 3.95
CA LEU A 141 28.05 6.80 3.77
C LEU A 141 28.18 8.08 2.91
N PRO A 142 27.10 8.53 2.25
CA PRO A 142 27.12 9.80 1.57
C PRO A 142 27.42 10.93 2.56
N ALA A 143 28.21 11.91 2.13
CA ALA A 143 28.36 13.14 2.87
C ALA A 143 27.06 13.94 2.81
N GLY A 144 26.63 14.50 3.93
CA GLY A 144 25.42 15.31 4.03
C GLY A 144 24.76 15.19 5.40
N ARG A 145 23.90 16.18 5.71
CA ARG A 145 23.14 16.19 6.96
C ARG A 145 21.88 15.37 6.82
N VAL A 146 21.61 14.53 7.81
CA VAL A 146 20.48 13.61 7.84
C VAL A 146 19.47 14.04 8.91
N ALA A 147 18.19 14.09 8.58
CA ALA A 147 17.11 14.14 9.56
C ALA A 147 16.28 12.86 9.50
N VAL A 148 15.82 12.43 10.66
CA VAL A 148 14.80 11.41 10.81
C VAL A 148 13.54 12.06 11.33
N VAL A 149 12.44 11.93 10.60
CA VAL A 149 11.17 12.56 10.95
C VAL A 149 10.16 11.49 11.29
N VAL A 150 9.72 11.46 12.55
CA VAL A 150 8.63 10.61 13.01
C VAL A 150 7.34 11.43 12.96
N THR A 151 6.37 10.95 12.17
CA THR A 151 5.05 11.58 12.08
C THR A 151 4.09 10.93 13.04
N ARG A 152 3.25 11.74 13.70
CA ARG A 152 2.21 11.28 14.62
C ARG A 152 0.84 11.78 14.19
N ALA A 153 -0.15 10.89 14.21
CA ALA A 153 -1.56 11.28 14.19
C ALA A 153 -2.04 11.50 15.64
N SER A 154 -2.97 12.45 15.83
CA SER A 154 -3.50 12.81 17.16
C SER A 154 -4.13 11.62 17.92
N SER A 155 -4.56 10.59 17.20
CA SER A 155 -5.13 9.35 17.76
C SER A 155 -4.10 8.33 18.25
N GLU A 156 -2.82 8.50 17.92
CA GLU A 156 -1.76 7.54 18.29
C GLU A 156 -1.28 7.79 19.72
N SER A 157 -1.05 6.68 20.46
CA SER A 157 -0.59 6.74 21.85
C SER A 157 0.77 7.44 21.98
N PRO A 158 0.96 8.36 22.95
CA PRO A 158 2.27 8.97 23.23
C PRO A 158 3.37 7.94 23.51
N PHE A 159 3.02 6.82 24.12
CA PHE A 159 3.97 5.74 24.42
C PHE A 159 4.56 5.11 23.16
N LEU A 160 3.72 4.86 22.12
CA LEU A 160 4.20 4.33 20.83
C LEU A 160 5.19 5.29 20.17
N VAL A 161 4.88 6.59 20.19
CA VAL A 161 5.76 7.63 19.64
C VAL A 161 7.10 7.65 20.36
N GLN A 162 7.09 7.67 21.70
CA GLN A 162 8.31 7.65 22.49
C GLN A 162 9.15 6.39 22.23
N THR A 163 8.51 5.23 22.05
CA THR A 163 9.22 3.99 21.72
C THR A 163 9.95 4.09 20.38
N THR A 164 9.29 4.62 19.35
CA THR A 164 9.91 4.86 18.04
C THR A 164 11.07 5.86 18.14
N LEU A 165 10.85 7.00 18.80
CA LEU A 165 11.87 8.04 18.95
C LEU A 165 13.10 7.54 19.70
N ARG A 166 12.95 6.74 20.78
CA ARG A 166 14.08 6.10 21.48
C ARG A 166 14.87 5.18 20.56
N ALA A 167 14.18 4.33 19.79
CA ALA A 167 14.85 3.44 18.83
C ALA A 167 15.57 4.21 17.72
N MET A 168 15.05 5.40 17.35
CA MET A 168 15.76 6.26 16.40
C MET A 168 16.98 6.93 17.01
N LEU A 169 16.94 7.34 18.26
CA LEU A 169 18.12 7.88 18.97
C LEU A 169 19.25 6.85 19.14
N ASP A 170 18.90 5.56 19.18
CA ASP A 170 19.85 4.43 19.27
C ASP A 170 20.48 4.03 17.92
N GLN A 171 20.20 4.74 16.83
CA GLN A 171 20.77 4.44 15.51
C GLN A 171 22.27 4.72 15.46
N THR A 172 22.97 3.96 14.62
CA THR A 172 24.42 4.06 14.46
C THR A 172 24.82 4.28 13.00
N GLY A 173 25.95 4.92 12.77
CA GLY A 173 26.60 4.95 11.47
C GLY A 173 26.71 6.30 10.78
N CYS A 174 25.93 7.31 11.15
CA CYS A 174 26.06 8.69 10.68
C CYS A 174 25.59 9.68 11.74
N ASP A 175 25.92 10.95 11.56
CA ASP A 175 25.36 12.04 12.36
C ASP A 175 23.98 12.40 11.81
N PHE A 176 22.99 12.53 12.70
CA PHE A 176 21.60 12.80 12.32
C PHE A 176 20.86 13.53 13.44
N ASP A 177 19.81 14.22 13.05
CA ASP A 177 18.87 14.87 13.96
C ASP A 177 17.53 14.12 13.96
N VAL A 178 16.92 13.92 15.15
CA VAL A 178 15.62 13.28 15.29
C VAL A 178 14.54 14.34 15.49
N TRP A 179 13.49 14.25 14.71
CA TRP A 179 12.36 15.19 14.71
C TRP A 179 11.04 14.46 14.96
N LEU A 180 10.20 15.08 15.79
CA LEU A 180 8.79 14.75 15.90
C LEU A 180 7.98 15.80 15.11
N ALA A 181 7.28 15.35 14.06
CA ALA A 181 6.35 16.18 13.32
C ALA A 181 4.90 15.87 13.72
N GLU A 182 4.29 16.78 14.47
CA GLU A 182 2.94 16.63 15.02
C GLU A 182 2.18 17.96 14.93
N GLU A 183 0.87 17.90 14.69
CA GLU A 183 0.04 19.09 14.59
C GLU A 183 0.02 19.91 15.90
N LYS A 184 -0.30 19.23 17.00
CA LYS A 184 -0.42 19.84 18.34
C LYS A 184 0.20 18.90 19.38
N PRO A 185 1.51 18.91 19.56
CA PRO A 185 2.14 18.10 20.59
C PRO A 185 1.73 18.58 21.98
N SER A 186 1.46 17.63 22.88
CA SER A 186 1.16 17.96 24.27
C SER A 186 2.39 18.55 24.96
N LEU A 187 2.16 19.36 26.01
CA LEU A 187 3.26 19.93 26.81
C LEU A 187 4.17 18.83 27.38
N GLU A 188 3.58 17.70 27.79
CA GLU A 188 4.31 16.54 28.28
C GLU A 188 5.22 15.94 27.19
N MET A 189 4.70 15.79 25.96
CA MET A 189 5.49 15.30 24.82
C MET A 189 6.61 16.27 24.45
N MET A 190 6.35 17.58 24.46
CA MET A 190 7.37 18.59 24.18
C MET A 190 8.48 18.57 25.23
N LYS A 191 8.12 18.45 26.51
CA LYS A 191 9.09 18.30 27.60
C LYS A 191 9.94 17.05 27.43
N TRP A 192 9.30 15.92 27.14
CA TRP A 192 9.99 14.66 26.88
C TRP A 192 10.96 14.79 25.70
N CYS A 193 10.55 15.41 24.59
CA CYS A 193 11.41 15.64 23.42
C CYS A 193 12.64 16.50 23.79
N MET A 194 12.46 17.59 24.53
CA MET A 194 13.57 18.43 24.99
C MET A 194 14.55 17.68 25.89
N GLU A 195 14.07 16.86 26.80
CA GLU A 195 14.89 16.05 27.72
C GLU A 195 15.74 15.00 26.98
N HIS A 196 15.26 14.53 25.80
CA HIS A 196 15.93 13.48 25.02
C HIS A 196 16.64 14.01 23.76
N GLY A 197 16.70 15.34 23.56
CA GLY A 197 17.37 15.92 22.38
C GLY A 197 16.62 15.73 21.06
N VAL A 198 15.30 15.52 21.11
CA VAL A 198 14.42 15.41 19.95
C VAL A 198 13.86 16.78 19.58
N PHE A 199 14.01 17.18 18.34
CA PHE A 199 13.42 18.41 17.82
C PHE A 199 11.93 18.24 17.53
N THR A 200 11.14 19.31 17.64
CA THR A 200 9.72 19.28 17.35
C THR A 200 9.36 20.24 16.22
N SER A 201 8.59 19.75 15.26
CA SER A 201 7.99 20.56 14.19
C SER A 201 6.48 20.59 14.36
N MET A 202 5.93 21.79 14.56
CA MET A 202 4.49 22.00 14.72
C MET A 202 3.91 22.59 13.44
N THR A 203 2.72 22.14 13.06
CA THR A 203 2.00 22.73 11.94
C THR A 203 1.42 24.08 12.38
N ARG A 204 1.88 25.18 11.79
CA ARG A 204 1.30 26.50 12.04
C ARG A 204 -0.12 26.57 11.48
N GLU A 205 -1.08 27.01 12.29
CA GLU A 205 -2.37 27.42 11.77
C GLU A 205 -2.13 28.57 10.78
N SER A 206 -2.46 28.37 9.51
CA SER A 206 -2.45 29.46 8.53
C SER A 206 -3.48 30.50 8.99
N ALA A 207 -3.01 31.59 9.56
CA ALA A 207 -3.85 32.71 9.96
C ALA A 207 -4.45 33.33 8.68
N GLY A 208 -5.60 32.82 8.23
CA GLY A 208 -6.27 33.36 7.05
C GLY A 208 -7.11 32.38 6.23
N ALA A 209 -6.99 31.08 6.42
CA ALA A 209 -7.92 30.13 5.83
C ALA A 209 -9.22 30.17 6.63
N GLY A 210 -10.24 30.85 6.09
CA GLY A 210 -11.56 30.94 6.73
C GLY A 210 -12.11 29.54 7.03
N ALA A 211 -12.99 29.47 8.00
CA ALA A 211 -13.61 28.29 8.64
C ALA A 211 -14.30 27.27 7.69
N ARG A 212 -13.80 27.04 6.48
CA ARG A 212 -14.27 26.07 5.51
C ARG A 212 -13.43 24.80 5.40
N ASP A 213 -12.25 24.73 6.03
CA ASP A 213 -11.41 23.55 6.06
C ASP A 213 -11.49 22.85 7.42
N SER A 214 -12.67 22.31 7.74
CA SER A 214 -12.88 21.40 8.88
C SER A 214 -12.45 19.97 8.57
N MET A 215 -11.47 19.78 7.69
CA MET A 215 -10.87 18.48 7.46
C MET A 215 -9.91 18.09 8.57
N PRO A 216 -9.90 16.82 9.01
CA PRO A 216 -8.83 16.34 9.87
C PRO A 216 -7.51 16.53 9.13
N ARG A 217 -6.65 17.41 9.66
CA ARG A 217 -5.29 17.61 9.17
C ARG A 217 -4.55 16.30 9.23
N CYS A 218 -3.94 15.92 8.11
CA CYS A 218 -3.30 14.64 7.99
C CYS A 218 -1.80 14.71 8.33
N LYS A 219 -1.18 13.54 8.58
CA LYS A 219 0.28 13.44 8.83
C LYS A 219 1.11 14.15 7.75
N GLN A 220 0.62 14.20 6.51
CA GLN A 220 1.26 14.84 5.37
C GLN A 220 1.38 16.36 5.53
N ASP A 221 0.44 17.02 6.22
CA ASP A 221 0.53 18.46 6.48
C ASP A 221 1.65 18.76 7.48
N SER A 222 1.81 17.91 8.50
CA SER A 222 2.94 18.02 9.46
C SER A 222 4.27 17.78 8.77
N LEU A 223 4.35 16.82 7.86
CA LEU A 223 5.55 16.52 7.09
C LEU A 223 5.88 17.66 6.11
N THR A 224 4.87 18.22 5.44
CA THR A 224 5.03 19.38 4.55
C THR A 224 5.57 20.58 5.34
N SER A 225 4.96 20.88 6.51
CA SER A 225 5.40 21.97 7.39
C SER A 225 6.87 21.77 7.85
N PHE A 226 7.26 20.55 8.20
CA PHE A 226 8.65 20.25 8.53
C PHE A 226 9.60 20.56 7.37
N HIS A 227 9.27 20.09 6.15
CA HIS A 227 10.14 20.30 4.98
C HIS A 227 10.27 21.79 4.63
N GLU A 228 9.17 22.55 4.66
CA GLU A 228 9.16 23.97 4.33
C GLU A 228 9.96 24.83 5.31
N HIS A 229 9.91 24.51 6.62
CA HIS A 229 10.56 25.33 7.63
C HIS A 229 11.99 24.87 7.98
N PHE A 230 12.29 23.57 7.84
CA PHE A 230 13.56 23.02 8.30
C PHE A 230 14.22 22.08 7.27
N GLY A 231 13.43 21.21 6.64
CA GLY A 231 13.93 20.11 5.81
C GLY A 231 14.79 20.58 4.64
N TYR A 232 14.28 21.51 3.84
CA TYR A 232 14.96 21.97 2.62
C TYR A 232 16.21 22.82 2.85
N GLU A 233 16.32 23.47 4.00
CA GLU A 233 17.44 24.38 4.29
C GLU A 233 18.56 23.70 5.06
N ARG A 234 18.21 22.71 5.90
CA ARG A 234 19.14 22.15 6.88
C ARG A 234 19.67 20.78 6.53
N TYR A 235 18.93 19.99 5.73
CA TYR A 235 19.21 18.57 5.53
C TYR A 235 19.32 18.21 4.05
N ASP A 236 20.26 17.32 3.74
CA ASP A 236 20.45 16.74 2.42
C ASP A 236 19.56 15.51 2.23
N PHE A 237 19.31 14.78 3.33
CA PHE A 237 18.51 13.56 3.33
C PHE A 237 17.53 13.58 4.49
N VAL A 238 16.30 13.13 4.23
CA VAL A 238 15.27 13.00 5.25
C VAL A 238 14.70 11.59 5.19
N VAL A 239 14.67 10.92 6.34
CA VAL A 239 14.06 9.61 6.54
C VAL A 239 12.70 9.81 7.19
N HIS A 240 11.67 9.25 6.57
CA HIS A 240 10.30 9.28 7.09
C HIS A 240 10.01 7.96 7.80
N LEU A 241 9.41 8.05 8.99
CA LEU A 241 8.98 6.89 9.76
C LEU A 241 7.67 7.19 10.49
N ASP A 242 6.75 6.24 10.47
CA ASP A 242 5.51 6.35 11.27
C ASP A 242 5.76 5.99 12.74
N ALA A 243 5.04 6.65 13.64
CA ALA A 243 4.97 6.26 15.03
C ALA A 243 4.47 4.80 15.17
N GLY A 244 5.02 4.07 16.13
CA GLY A 244 4.71 2.65 16.36
C GLY A 244 5.61 1.67 15.60
N HIS A 245 6.56 2.17 14.80
CA HIS A 245 7.59 1.32 14.20
C HIS A 245 8.93 1.47 14.94
N VAL A 246 9.54 0.34 15.26
CA VAL A 246 10.81 0.24 15.99
C VAL A 246 11.89 -0.21 14.99
N PRO A 247 12.76 0.71 14.53
CA PRO A 247 13.83 0.37 13.61
C PRO A 247 14.95 -0.42 14.30
N GLU A 248 15.55 -1.35 13.56
CA GLU A 248 16.79 -2.00 13.99
C GLU A 248 17.96 -0.99 14.03
N LYS A 249 19.01 -1.26 14.82
CA LYS A 249 20.14 -0.33 15.00
C LYS A 249 20.88 0.05 13.72
N THR A 250 20.78 -0.77 12.69
CA THR A 250 21.42 -0.56 11.38
C THR A 250 20.49 0.10 10.35
N TYR A 251 19.22 0.33 10.70
CA TYR A 251 18.21 0.84 9.77
C TYR A 251 18.64 2.11 9.06
N LEU A 252 19.09 3.11 9.80
CA LEU A 252 19.46 4.41 9.25
C LEU A 252 20.65 4.30 8.29
N ARG A 253 21.64 3.51 8.64
CA ARG A 253 22.80 3.24 7.78
C ARG A 253 22.40 2.59 6.46
N GLU A 254 21.51 1.60 6.50
CA GLU A 254 21.09 0.87 5.31
C GLU A 254 20.20 1.71 4.37
N ILE A 255 19.34 2.56 4.93
CA ILE A 255 18.44 3.40 4.12
C ILE A 255 19.15 4.63 3.52
N ILE A 256 20.20 5.14 4.15
CA ILE A 256 20.96 6.30 3.66
C ILE A 256 22.05 5.91 2.64
N ARG A 257 22.61 4.70 2.74
CA ARG A 257 23.72 4.23 1.89
C ARG A 257 23.48 4.41 0.37
N PRO A 258 22.28 4.14 -0.19
CA PRO A 258 22.05 4.29 -1.63
C PRO A 258 22.21 5.71 -2.17
N PHE A 259 22.09 6.74 -1.33
CA PHE A 259 22.26 8.14 -1.74
C PHE A 259 23.71 8.54 -2.11
N ARG A 260 24.67 7.62 -2.01
CA ARG A 260 25.99 7.80 -2.61
C ARG A 260 25.92 8.04 -4.11
N ASP A 261 24.94 7.44 -4.78
CA ASP A 261 24.63 7.76 -6.17
C ASP A 261 23.81 9.07 -6.20
N PRO A 262 24.34 10.13 -6.83
CA PRO A 262 23.65 11.42 -6.90
C PRO A 262 22.34 11.38 -7.70
N GLY A 263 22.13 10.36 -8.54
CA GLY A 263 20.91 10.14 -9.30
C GLY A 263 19.76 9.51 -8.48
N ILE A 264 20.04 9.04 -7.26
CA ILE A 264 19.02 8.48 -6.37
C ILE A 264 18.28 9.60 -5.65
N GLY A 265 16.98 9.72 -5.91
CA GLY A 265 16.08 10.69 -5.27
C GLY A 265 15.35 10.16 -4.06
N TYR A 266 15.09 8.84 -4.02
CA TYR A 266 14.39 8.21 -2.90
C TYR A 266 14.90 6.78 -2.67
N VAL A 267 14.72 6.31 -1.44
CA VAL A 267 15.05 4.93 -1.02
C VAL A 267 13.87 4.37 -0.27
N SER A 268 13.29 3.27 -0.75
CA SER A 268 12.23 2.55 -0.05
C SER A 268 12.81 1.48 0.88
N ALA A 269 12.08 1.13 1.93
CA ALA A 269 12.42 0.06 2.86
C ALA A 269 11.25 -0.91 3.03
N PRO A 270 11.49 -2.15 3.49
CA PRO A 270 10.41 -3.09 3.81
C PRO A 270 9.50 -2.55 4.92
N SER A 271 8.19 -2.62 4.73
CA SER A 271 7.20 -2.33 5.78
C SER A 271 6.84 -3.65 6.48
N ILE A 272 7.44 -3.91 7.64
CA ILE A 272 7.28 -5.16 8.38
C ILE A 272 6.41 -4.91 9.61
N CYS A 273 5.20 -5.48 9.61
CA CYS A 273 4.28 -5.39 10.73
C CYS A 273 4.23 -6.74 11.45
N ASP A 274 5.27 -7.06 12.23
CA ASP A 274 5.45 -8.35 12.87
C ASP A 274 5.53 -8.32 14.40
N ALA A 275 5.52 -7.14 15.02
CA ALA A 275 5.69 -7.00 16.46
C ALA A 275 4.62 -7.76 17.27
N ASN A 276 3.37 -7.80 16.79
CA ASN A 276 2.27 -8.55 17.39
C ASN A 276 1.93 -9.87 16.66
N ALA A 277 2.80 -10.35 15.75
CA ALA A 277 2.54 -11.54 14.95
C ALA A 277 2.52 -12.84 15.78
N ALA A 278 3.27 -12.93 16.89
CA ALA A 278 3.34 -14.13 17.71
C ALA A 278 1.96 -14.57 18.22
N SER A 279 1.14 -13.63 18.65
CA SER A 279 -0.18 -13.89 19.25
C SER A 279 -1.34 -13.84 18.25
N ASN A 280 -1.14 -13.33 17.01
CA ASN A 280 -2.24 -13.00 16.11
C ASN A 280 -2.10 -13.66 14.73
N TRP A 281 -3.06 -14.55 14.40
CA TRP A 281 -3.09 -15.24 13.10
C TRP A 281 -3.39 -14.30 11.92
N VAL A 282 -4.17 -13.23 12.15
CA VAL A 282 -4.53 -12.22 11.13
C VAL A 282 -3.28 -11.48 10.66
N VAL A 283 -2.43 -11.10 11.62
CA VAL A 283 -1.14 -10.45 11.36
C VAL A 283 -0.23 -11.39 10.57
N ARG A 284 -0.09 -12.66 11.04
CA ARG A 284 0.73 -13.65 10.33
C ARG A 284 0.24 -13.91 8.92
N GLY A 285 -1.07 -13.98 8.71
CA GLY A 285 -1.67 -14.20 7.40
C GLY A 285 -1.23 -13.17 6.38
N ARG A 286 -1.37 -11.88 6.70
CA ARG A 286 -0.92 -10.77 5.85
C ARG A 286 0.61 -10.75 5.71
N LEU A 287 1.32 -10.82 6.81
CA LEU A 287 2.78 -10.74 6.86
C LEU A 287 3.44 -11.79 5.96
N PHE A 288 2.99 -13.05 6.06
CA PHE A 288 3.56 -14.14 5.28
C PHE A 288 3.15 -14.08 3.80
N ALA A 289 1.92 -13.67 3.49
CA ALA A 289 1.45 -13.49 2.12
C ALA A 289 2.21 -12.36 1.39
N GLU A 290 2.59 -11.30 2.08
CA GLU A 290 3.26 -10.14 1.51
C GLU A 290 4.80 -10.21 1.61
N ALA A 291 5.37 -11.22 2.30
CA ALA A 291 6.82 -11.30 2.56
C ALA A 291 7.69 -11.30 1.30
N GLY A 292 7.27 -11.98 0.24
CA GLY A 292 7.94 -11.95 -1.06
C GLY A 292 7.85 -10.58 -1.75
N ALA A 293 6.70 -9.91 -1.64
CA ALA A 293 6.49 -8.59 -2.21
C ALA A 293 7.34 -7.53 -1.51
N GLN A 294 7.42 -7.54 -0.18
CA GLN A 294 8.22 -6.60 0.61
C GLN A 294 9.74 -6.79 0.44
N GLY A 295 10.17 -7.96 0.01
CA GLY A 295 11.58 -8.26 -0.16
C GLY A 295 11.99 -8.43 -1.63
N LEU A 296 11.78 -9.63 -2.16
CA LEU A 296 12.31 -10.02 -3.48
C LEU A 296 11.74 -9.21 -4.65
N VAL A 297 10.42 -8.94 -4.67
CA VAL A 297 9.80 -8.16 -5.75
C VAL A 297 10.32 -6.73 -5.74
N GLN A 298 10.38 -6.09 -4.57
CA GLN A 298 10.96 -4.75 -4.44
C GLN A 298 12.44 -4.73 -4.84
N SER A 299 13.21 -5.76 -4.49
CA SER A 299 14.60 -5.93 -4.95
C SER A 299 14.69 -6.12 -6.47
N GLY A 300 13.67 -6.72 -7.09
CA GLY A 300 13.56 -6.83 -8.54
C GLY A 300 13.45 -5.46 -9.22
N TYR A 301 12.79 -4.52 -8.58
CA TYR A 301 12.68 -3.14 -9.09
C TYR A 301 14.01 -2.38 -9.06
N ASN A 302 15.02 -2.81 -8.30
CA ASN A 302 16.36 -2.22 -8.33
C ASN A 302 17.08 -2.39 -9.69
N ASN A 303 16.54 -3.19 -10.60
CA ASN A 303 17.10 -3.38 -11.95
C ASN A 303 16.46 -2.44 -13.00
N GLY A 304 16.47 -1.14 -12.74
CA GLY A 304 15.97 -0.13 -13.71
C GLY A 304 14.46 0.09 -13.69
N TRP A 305 13.76 -0.51 -12.74
CA TRP A 305 12.36 -0.24 -12.44
C TRP A 305 12.27 0.76 -11.28
N ALA A 306 11.06 1.04 -10.81
CA ALA A 306 10.81 1.97 -9.72
C ALA A 306 10.42 1.21 -8.44
N PRO A 307 11.32 1.03 -7.45
CA PRO A 307 10.94 0.52 -6.15
C PRO A 307 9.85 1.38 -5.53
N LEU A 308 8.77 0.75 -5.05
CA LEU A 308 7.62 1.47 -4.52
C LEU A 308 7.89 1.87 -3.07
N CYS A 309 7.64 3.13 -2.74
CA CYS A 309 7.51 3.54 -1.34
C CYS A 309 6.23 2.92 -0.79
N VAL A 310 6.35 2.02 0.15
CA VAL A 310 5.23 1.36 0.82
C VAL A 310 5.09 1.96 2.20
N ASP A 311 3.89 2.44 2.50
CA ASP A 311 3.61 3.18 3.73
C ASP A 311 4.57 4.38 3.89
N THR A 312 5.05 4.70 5.07
CA THR A 312 5.96 5.83 5.34
C THR A 312 7.42 5.43 5.57
N HIS A 313 7.79 4.19 5.22
CA HIS A 313 9.14 3.67 5.40
C HIS A 313 10.00 3.97 4.17
N TYR A 314 10.41 5.20 4.02
CA TYR A 314 11.28 5.62 2.92
C TYR A 314 12.10 6.85 3.28
N ALA A 315 13.20 7.04 2.57
CA ALA A 315 14.03 8.23 2.67
C ALA A 315 14.02 8.99 1.34
N VAL A 316 14.23 10.28 1.41
CA VAL A 316 14.29 11.17 0.24
C VAL A 316 15.53 12.06 0.27
N ARG A 317 16.06 12.35 -0.92
CA ARG A 317 16.97 13.47 -1.10
C ARG A 317 16.13 14.76 -1.12
N THR A 318 16.44 15.71 -0.24
CA THR A 318 15.64 16.93 -0.09
C THR A 318 15.59 17.77 -1.36
N ALA A 319 16.69 17.84 -2.11
CA ALA A 319 16.71 18.50 -3.41
C ALA A 319 15.75 17.86 -4.41
N ALA A 320 15.68 16.53 -4.45
CA ALA A 320 14.74 15.80 -5.31
C ALA A 320 13.28 16.03 -4.88
N LEU A 321 13.01 15.98 -3.58
CA LEU A 321 11.68 16.22 -3.04
C LEU A 321 11.22 17.66 -3.33
N LYS A 322 12.11 18.63 -3.19
CA LYS A 322 11.83 20.05 -3.53
C LYS A 322 11.51 20.23 -5.02
N GLU A 323 12.27 19.58 -5.89
CA GLU A 323 12.10 19.65 -7.35
C GLU A 323 10.73 19.11 -7.79
N ILE A 324 10.21 18.07 -7.15
CA ILE A 324 8.87 17.52 -7.45
C ILE A 324 7.74 18.28 -6.75
N GLY A 325 8.01 19.32 -6.01
CA GLY A 325 7.02 20.18 -5.32
C GLY A 325 6.63 19.70 -3.92
N GLY A 326 7.45 18.91 -3.25
CA GLY A 326 7.28 18.53 -1.85
C GLY A 326 6.55 17.20 -1.60
N PRO A 327 6.27 16.88 -0.33
CA PRO A 327 5.54 15.68 0.06
C PRO A 327 4.16 15.60 -0.60
N ARG A 328 3.73 14.40 -0.96
CA ARG A 328 2.46 14.17 -1.64
C ARG A 328 1.31 14.11 -0.64
N ARG A 329 0.15 14.64 -1.04
CA ARG A 329 -1.10 14.64 -0.25
C ARG A 329 -2.15 13.67 -0.80
N GLU A 330 -1.80 12.92 -1.81
CA GLU A 330 -2.64 11.92 -2.42
C GLU A 330 -2.93 10.77 -1.45
N PRO A 331 -4.07 10.08 -1.56
CA PRO A 331 -4.47 9.03 -0.60
C PRO A 331 -3.46 7.89 -0.44
N ALA A 332 -2.73 7.54 -1.51
CA ALA A 332 -1.61 6.59 -1.47
C ALA A 332 -0.29 7.36 -1.58
N GLU A 333 0.10 8.08 -0.53
CA GLU A 333 1.21 9.02 -0.49
C GLU A 333 2.53 8.42 -0.97
N GLY A 334 2.93 7.25 -0.46
CA GLY A 334 4.17 6.60 -0.88
C GLY A 334 4.21 6.28 -2.38
N LEU A 335 3.09 5.78 -2.94
CA LEU A 335 2.98 5.53 -4.36
C LEU A 335 3.03 6.84 -5.17
N ALA A 336 2.32 7.86 -4.75
CA ALA A 336 2.31 9.16 -5.41
C ALA A 336 3.70 9.82 -5.38
N THR A 337 4.44 9.68 -4.27
CA THR A 337 5.83 10.11 -4.16
C THR A 337 6.72 9.34 -5.14
N THR A 338 6.57 8.01 -5.23
CA THR A 338 7.31 7.19 -6.21
C THR A 338 7.03 7.65 -7.65
N LEU A 339 5.75 7.86 -8.00
CA LEU A 339 5.34 8.35 -9.32
C LEU A 339 5.95 9.71 -9.63
N ALA A 340 5.84 10.66 -8.70
CA ALA A 340 6.35 12.02 -8.88
C ALA A 340 7.88 12.06 -9.03
N MET A 341 8.61 11.30 -8.21
CA MET A 341 10.06 11.19 -8.29
C MET A 341 10.52 10.66 -9.66
N ASN A 342 9.90 9.56 -10.13
CA ASN A 342 10.26 8.97 -11.41
C ASN A 342 9.83 9.84 -12.59
N ALA A 343 8.69 10.53 -12.52
CA ALA A 343 8.27 11.51 -13.52
C ALA A 343 9.20 12.74 -13.59
N GLY A 344 9.83 13.11 -12.47
CA GLY A 344 10.89 14.11 -12.39
C GLY A 344 12.27 13.62 -12.85
N GLY A 345 12.39 12.34 -13.25
CA GLY A 345 13.66 11.74 -13.73
C GLY A 345 14.58 11.25 -12.60
N TRP A 346 14.10 11.19 -11.35
CA TRP A 346 14.84 10.63 -10.23
C TRP A 346 14.64 9.12 -10.14
N ARG A 347 15.73 8.40 -9.80
CA ARG A 347 15.70 6.96 -9.57
C ARG A 347 15.45 6.64 -8.11
N GLY A 348 14.85 5.46 -7.85
CA GLY A 348 14.74 4.89 -6.52
C GLY A 348 15.58 3.64 -6.34
N VAL A 349 15.83 3.27 -5.07
CA VAL A 349 16.44 2.01 -4.66
C VAL A 349 15.65 1.44 -3.50
N HIS A 350 15.49 0.11 -3.46
CA HIS A 350 14.96 -0.59 -2.30
C HIS A 350 16.09 -1.07 -1.40
N ALA A 351 16.12 -0.59 -0.17
CA ALA A 351 17.07 -0.98 0.86
C ALA A 351 16.51 -2.20 1.63
N LEU A 352 16.76 -3.41 1.11
CA LEU A 352 16.23 -4.67 1.63
C LEU A 352 16.51 -4.90 3.12
N ASP A 353 17.61 -4.38 3.64
CA ASP A 353 18.12 -4.60 5.00
C ASP A 353 17.85 -3.42 5.95
N ALA A 354 17.13 -2.39 5.49
CA ALA A 354 16.61 -1.32 6.35
C ALA A 354 15.32 -1.80 7.04
N ILE A 355 15.45 -2.46 8.19
CA ILE A 355 14.36 -3.14 8.87
C ILE A 355 13.80 -2.30 10.01
N ALA A 356 12.47 -2.16 10.03
CA ALA A 356 11.72 -1.60 11.16
C ALA A 356 10.49 -2.48 11.42
N HIS A 357 10.19 -2.71 12.72
CA HIS A 357 9.15 -3.62 13.18
C HIS A 357 7.95 -2.81 13.72
N GLY A 358 6.77 -3.04 13.19
CA GLY A 358 5.55 -2.40 13.64
C GLY A 358 4.45 -3.39 13.97
N ASP A 359 3.34 -2.89 14.48
CA ASP A 359 2.14 -3.68 14.75
C ASP A 359 1.30 -3.86 13.49
N GLY A 360 0.86 -5.09 13.25
CA GLY A 360 -0.18 -5.40 12.28
C GLY A 360 -1.59 -5.22 12.87
N PRO A 361 -2.65 -5.37 12.04
CA PRO A 361 -4.03 -5.23 12.49
C PRO A 361 -4.37 -6.31 13.54
N ALA A 362 -4.71 -5.88 14.75
CA ALA A 362 -4.97 -6.76 15.87
C ALA A 362 -6.24 -7.64 15.69
N THR A 363 -7.19 -7.20 14.86
CA THR A 363 -8.47 -7.88 14.66
C THR A 363 -8.75 -8.14 13.19
N PHE A 364 -9.61 -9.13 12.90
CA PHE A 364 -10.08 -9.40 11.54
C PHE A 364 -10.80 -8.19 10.93
N THR A 365 -11.59 -7.48 11.73
CA THR A 365 -12.25 -6.23 11.30
C THR A 365 -11.21 -5.17 10.89
N GLY A 366 -10.17 -4.99 11.68
CA GLY A 366 -9.05 -4.09 11.37
C GLY A 366 -8.36 -4.46 10.06
N LEU A 367 -8.11 -5.74 9.81
CA LEU A 367 -7.54 -6.23 8.55
C LEU A 367 -8.40 -5.87 7.34
N VAL A 368 -9.69 -6.15 7.43
CA VAL A 368 -10.66 -5.92 6.35
C VAL A 368 -10.75 -4.42 6.02
N MET A 369 -10.79 -3.58 7.04
CA MET A 369 -10.81 -2.12 6.86
C MET A 369 -9.53 -1.62 6.19
N GLN A 370 -8.36 -2.12 6.59
CA GLN A 370 -7.09 -1.78 5.94
C GLN A 370 -7.05 -2.21 4.47
N GLU A 371 -7.57 -3.39 4.13
CA GLU A 371 -7.62 -3.86 2.73
C GLU A 371 -8.59 -3.01 1.88
N PHE A 372 -9.74 -2.62 2.46
CA PHE A 372 -10.67 -1.70 1.82
C PHE A 372 -10.01 -0.34 1.54
N ASP A 373 -9.42 0.30 2.57
CA ASP A 373 -8.79 1.62 2.46
C ASP A 373 -7.60 1.60 1.51
N ARG A 374 -6.76 0.56 1.58
CA ARG A 374 -5.61 0.38 0.67
C ARG A 374 -6.07 0.29 -0.79
N SER A 375 -7.07 -0.54 -1.07
CA SER A 375 -7.58 -0.72 -2.44
C SER A 375 -8.27 0.53 -2.96
N ARG A 376 -9.03 1.23 -2.10
CA ARG A 376 -9.67 2.52 -2.43
C ARG A 376 -8.65 3.60 -2.71
N SER A 377 -7.64 3.76 -1.86
CA SER A 377 -6.59 4.77 -1.99
C SER A 377 -5.77 4.56 -3.27
N ARG A 378 -5.36 3.34 -3.56
CA ARG A 378 -4.62 2.99 -4.77
C ARG A 378 -5.44 3.26 -6.04
N MET A 379 -6.69 2.79 -6.07
CA MET A 379 -7.58 3.03 -7.20
C MET A 379 -7.87 4.52 -7.40
N THR A 380 -8.03 5.29 -6.32
CA THR A 380 -8.18 6.76 -6.40
C THR A 380 -6.91 7.40 -6.97
N THR A 381 -5.73 6.98 -6.53
CA THR A 381 -4.44 7.48 -7.06
C THR A 381 -4.30 7.13 -8.54
N LEU A 382 -4.64 5.91 -8.96
CA LEU A 382 -4.62 5.49 -10.35
C LEU A 382 -5.55 6.33 -11.23
N LEU A 383 -6.79 6.56 -10.79
CA LEU A 383 -7.80 7.21 -11.62
C LEU A 383 -7.64 8.73 -11.69
N ARG A 384 -7.18 9.37 -10.60
CA ARG A 384 -7.15 10.84 -10.49
C ARG A 384 -5.77 11.43 -10.69
N TYR A 385 -4.75 10.82 -10.15
CA TYR A 385 -3.41 11.43 -10.05
C TYR A 385 -2.41 10.83 -11.03
N ALA A 386 -2.41 9.51 -11.21
CA ALA A 386 -1.47 8.84 -12.11
C ALA A 386 -1.49 9.38 -13.55
N PRO A 387 -2.65 9.73 -14.16
CA PRO A 387 -2.68 10.29 -15.50
C PRO A 387 -1.83 11.56 -15.68
N GLY A 388 -1.68 12.39 -14.63
CA GLY A 388 -0.85 13.59 -14.64
C GLY A 388 0.65 13.30 -14.69
N TYR A 389 1.10 12.17 -14.16
CA TYR A 389 2.51 11.77 -14.12
C TYR A 389 2.91 10.90 -15.33
N MET A 390 1.96 10.13 -15.89
CA MET A 390 2.21 9.16 -16.96
C MET A 390 2.93 9.75 -18.18
N PRO A 391 2.62 10.94 -18.71
CA PRO A 391 3.29 11.48 -19.89
C PRO A 391 4.82 11.54 -19.77
N ASN A 392 5.32 11.82 -18.55
CA ASN A 392 6.75 12.01 -18.28
C ASN A 392 7.50 10.71 -17.98
N LEU A 393 6.81 9.57 -17.89
CA LEU A 393 7.41 8.28 -17.61
C LEU A 393 7.78 7.53 -18.89
N PRO A 394 8.87 6.75 -18.91
CA PRO A 394 9.17 5.82 -19.99
C PRO A 394 8.16 4.66 -20.02
N GLY A 395 8.03 3.99 -21.19
CA GLY A 395 6.98 2.98 -21.42
C GLY A 395 6.96 1.83 -20.40
N TRP A 396 8.12 1.33 -20.01
CA TRP A 396 8.20 0.24 -19.01
C TRP A 396 7.76 0.67 -17.61
N LEU A 397 8.05 1.91 -17.18
CA LEU A 397 7.54 2.42 -15.89
C LEU A 397 6.03 2.69 -15.95
N LYS A 398 5.49 3.16 -17.09
CA LYS A 398 4.03 3.23 -17.27
C LYS A 398 3.39 1.87 -17.09
N PHE A 399 3.96 0.83 -17.71
CA PHE A 399 3.48 -0.54 -17.55
C PHE A 399 3.59 -1.01 -16.09
N GLN A 400 4.74 -0.79 -15.42
CA GLN A 400 4.93 -1.16 -14.03
C GLN A 400 3.88 -0.50 -13.11
N PHE A 401 3.71 0.82 -13.20
CA PHE A 401 2.76 1.54 -12.34
C PHE A 401 1.32 1.13 -12.64
N LEU A 402 0.94 1.02 -13.91
CA LEU A 402 -0.38 0.55 -14.28
C LEU A 402 -0.64 -0.86 -13.73
N PHE A 403 0.30 -1.78 -13.93
CA PHE A 403 0.17 -3.15 -13.46
C PHE A 403 0.14 -3.22 -11.93
N SER A 404 1.03 -2.54 -11.21
CA SER A 404 1.09 -2.57 -9.74
C SER A 404 -0.22 -2.08 -9.11
N GLU A 405 -0.88 -1.10 -9.73
CA GLU A 405 -2.15 -0.58 -9.25
C GLU A 405 -3.35 -1.46 -9.63
N LEU A 406 -3.32 -2.06 -10.83
CA LEU A 406 -4.37 -2.96 -11.29
C LEU A 406 -4.24 -4.38 -10.74
N CYS A 407 -3.10 -4.77 -10.19
CA CYS A 407 -2.87 -6.12 -9.67
C CYS A 407 -3.92 -6.53 -8.63
N TYR A 408 -4.26 -5.64 -7.70
CA TYR A 408 -5.27 -5.89 -6.68
C TYR A 408 -6.69 -6.09 -7.26
N PRO A 409 -7.23 -5.16 -8.06
CA PRO A 409 -8.55 -5.37 -8.66
C PRO A 409 -8.59 -6.54 -9.63
N LEU A 410 -7.52 -6.78 -10.42
CA LEU A 410 -7.44 -7.92 -11.34
C LEU A 410 -7.47 -9.25 -10.58
N PHE A 411 -6.63 -9.41 -9.56
CA PHE A 411 -6.61 -10.60 -8.71
C PHE A 411 -7.98 -10.84 -8.05
N SER A 412 -8.55 -9.80 -7.44
CA SER A 412 -9.83 -9.90 -6.75
C SER A 412 -10.99 -10.19 -7.70
N SER A 413 -11.01 -9.61 -8.89
CA SER A 413 -12.02 -9.89 -9.93
C SER A 413 -11.89 -11.32 -10.46
N SER A 414 -10.65 -11.82 -10.63
CA SER A 414 -10.40 -13.19 -11.05
C SER A 414 -10.90 -14.20 -10.02
N LEU A 415 -10.65 -13.96 -8.72
CA LEU A 415 -11.20 -14.80 -7.65
C LEU A 415 -12.73 -14.73 -7.59
N ALA A 416 -13.32 -13.54 -7.72
CA ALA A 416 -14.76 -13.39 -7.79
C ALA A 416 -15.35 -14.23 -8.93
N ALA A 417 -14.76 -14.17 -10.12
CA ALA A 417 -15.20 -14.96 -11.27
C ALA A 417 -15.06 -16.46 -11.03
N VAL A 418 -13.94 -16.93 -10.48
CA VAL A 418 -13.72 -18.35 -10.13
C VAL A 418 -14.82 -18.87 -9.21
N PHE A 419 -15.25 -18.07 -8.22
CA PHE A 419 -16.31 -18.48 -7.29
C PHE A 419 -17.73 -18.31 -7.84
N MET A 420 -17.96 -17.30 -8.71
CA MET A 420 -19.28 -17.04 -9.29
C MET A 420 -19.62 -17.97 -10.45
N LEU A 421 -18.67 -18.34 -11.29
CA LEU A 421 -18.92 -19.20 -12.46
C LEU A 421 -19.61 -20.52 -12.12
N PRO A 422 -19.16 -21.31 -11.11
CA PRO A 422 -19.87 -22.53 -10.72
C PRO A 422 -21.30 -22.26 -10.26
N ILE A 423 -21.52 -21.20 -9.46
CA ILE A 423 -22.84 -20.84 -8.97
C ILE A 423 -23.80 -20.53 -10.12
N VAL A 424 -23.34 -19.70 -11.08
CA VAL A 424 -24.16 -19.33 -12.24
C VAL A 424 -24.48 -20.57 -13.10
N THR A 425 -23.48 -21.41 -13.37
CA THR A 425 -23.69 -22.63 -14.16
C THR A 425 -24.71 -23.56 -13.49
N LEU A 426 -24.57 -23.82 -12.19
CA LEU A 426 -25.47 -24.71 -11.46
C LEU A 426 -26.93 -24.19 -11.41
N LEU A 427 -27.11 -22.86 -11.31
CA LEU A 427 -28.44 -22.27 -11.27
C LEU A 427 -29.11 -22.17 -12.65
N THR A 428 -28.32 -21.96 -13.72
CA THR A 428 -28.85 -21.73 -15.07
C THR A 428 -28.88 -23.00 -15.93
N GLY A 429 -28.12 -24.03 -15.54
CA GLY A 429 -27.90 -25.23 -16.37
C GLY A 429 -27.06 -24.98 -17.63
N HIS A 430 -26.49 -23.76 -17.80
CA HIS A 430 -25.69 -23.41 -18.98
C HIS A 430 -24.21 -23.54 -18.71
N SER A 431 -23.56 -24.46 -19.38
CA SER A 431 -22.10 -24.60 -19.36
C SER A 431 -21.44 -23.46 -20.13
N PHE A 432 -20.38 -22.88 -19.57
CA PHE A 432 -19.63 -21.80 -20.22
C PHE A 432 -18.63 -22.33 -21.25
N VAL A 433 -18.14 -23.56 -21.05
CA VAL A 433 -17.11 -24.22 -21.88
C VAL A 433 -17.38 -25.72 -21.90
N ASP A 434 -17.01 -26.40 -22.98
CA ASP A 434 -17.05 -27.86 -23.09
C ASP A 434 -15.69 -28.45 -22.67
N VAL A 435 -15.49 -28.55 -21.36
CA VAL A 435 -14.21 -29.03 -20.81
C VAL A 435 -14.48 -30.02 -19.68
N ASN A 436 -13.91 -31.20 -19.82
CA ASN A 436 -13.92 -32.20 -18.76
C ASN A 436 -13.01 -31.76 -17.58
N TYR A 437 -13.53 -31.80 -16.37
CA TYR A 437 -12.83 -31.37 -15.15
C TYR A 437 -11.48 -32.09 -14.90
N PRO A 438 -11.36 -33.44 -14.99
CA PRO A 438 -10.07 -34.10 -14.91
C PRO A 438 -9.07 -33.64 -15.98
N ALA A 439 -9.51 -33.42 -17.22
CA ALA A 439 -8.65 -32.90 -18.28
C ALA A 439 -8.17 -31.48 -17.97
N PHE A 440 -9.07 -30.62 -17.44
CA PHE A 440 -8.68 -29.30 -16.99
C PHE A 440 -7.60 -29.35 -15.91
N LEU A 441 -7.80 -30.16 -14.88
CA LEU A 441 -6.82 -30.31 -13.79
C LEU A 441 -5.47 -30.85 -14.30
N LEU A 442 -5.48 -31.83 -15.22
CA LEU A 442 -4.25 -32.39 -15.80
C LEU A 442 -3.40 -31.30 -16.48
N HIS A 443 -4.03 -30.32 -17.13
CA HIS A 443 -3.32 -29.27 -17.85
C HIS A 443 -3.01 -28.06 -16.96
N PHE A 444 -3.85 -27.76 -15.95
CA PHE A 444 -3.71 -26.60 -15.08
C PHE A 444 -2.76 -26.82 -13.88
N LEU A 445 -2.84 -27.99 -13.23
CA LEU A 445 -2.01 -28.29 -12.05
C LEU A 445 -0.50 -28.20 -12.29
N PRO A 446 0.06 -28.59 -13.48
CA PRO A 446 1.47 -28.41 -13.76
C PRO A 446 1.92 -26.94 -13.68
N ILE A 447 1.07 -25.97 -14.06
CA ILE A 447 1.38 -24.53 -13.93
C ILE A 447 1.52 -24.17 -12.46
N VAL A 448 0.58 -24.62 -11.63
CA VAL A 448 0.60 -24.37 -10.18
C VAL A 448 1.84 -25.00 -9.55
N ALA A 449 2.16 -26.25 -9.90
CA ALA A 449 3.34 -26.95 -9.39
C ALA A 449 4.65 -26.23 -9.80
N ALA A 450 4.77 -25.82 -11.04
CA ALA A 450 5.92 -25.05 -11.54
C ALA A 450 6.07 -23.70 -10.84
N TRP A 451 4.95 -22.99 -10.60
CA TRP A 451 4.93 -21.74 -9.85
C TRP A 451 5.38 -21.93 -8.40
N MET A 452 4.88 -22.98 -7.74
CA MET A 452 5.30 -23.32 -6.38
C MET A 452 6.78 -23.66 -6.30
N ALA A 453 7.31 -24.41 -7.27
CA ALA A 453 8.75 -24.72 -7.35
C ALA A 453 9.60 -23.47 -7.50
N LEU A 454 9.21 -22.52 -8.40
CA LEU A 454 9.84 -21.21 -8.52
C LEU A 454 9.82 -20.44 -7.21
N ALA A 455 8.69 -20.39 -6.55
CA ALA A 455 8.54 -19.67 -5.30
C ALA A 455 9.42 -20.27 -4.18
N PHE A 456 9.64 -21.56 -4.14
CA PHE A 456 10.61 -22.19 -3.23
C PHE A 456 12.06 -21.81 -3.58
N ILE A 457 12.41 -21.76 -4.86
CA ILE A 457 13.73 -21.28 -5.32
C ILE A 457 13.93 -19.82 -4.87
N TRP A 458 12.93 -18.98 -5.04
CA TRP A 458 12.96 -17.58 -4.61
C TRP A 458 13.06 -17.43 -3.09
N ARG A 459 12.34 -18.24 -2.36
CA ARG A 459 12.43 -18.27 -0.88
C ARG A 459 13.84 -18.63 -0.41
N ALA A 460 14.52 -19.53 -1.09
CA ALA A 460 15.88 -19.97 -0.76
C ALA A 460 16.93 -18.85 -0.93
N THR A 461 16.62 -17.73 -1.60
CA THR A 461 17.53 -16.55 -1.70
C THR A 461 17.71 -15.79 -0.39
N GLY A 462 16.85 -16.02 0.62
CA GLY A 462 16.88 -15.29 1.91
C GLY A 462 16.41 -13.83 1.83
N THR A 463 15.80 -13.43 0.72
CA THR A 463 15.39 -12.03 0.48
C THR A 463 13.97 -11.71 0.92
N PHE A 464 13.17 -12.68 1.37
CA PHE A 464 11.83 -12.41 1.89
C PHE A 464 11.90 -11.59 3.18
N ARG A 465 10.98 -10.67 3.37
CA ARG A 465 10.90 -9.84 4.57
C ARG A 465 9.50 -9.92 5.20
N PRO A 466 9.40 -10.39 6.46
CA PRO A 466 10.50 -10.80 7.33
C PRO A 466 11.17 -12.12 6.88
N ALA A 467 12.42 -12.29 7.26
CA ALA A 467 13.22 -13.46 6.87
C ALA A 467 12.64 -14.80 7.38
N ASN A 468 11.93 -14.80 8.51
CA ASN A 468 11.27 -15.96 9.10
C ASN A 468 9.85 -16.21 8.55
N GLY A 469 9.35 -15.38 7.63
CA GLY A 469 8.01 -15.53 7.03
C GLY A 469 7.82 -16.89 6.40
N ARG A 470 6.72 -17.59 6.74
CA ARG A 470 6.39 -18.89 6.17
C ARG A 470 5.80 -18.72 4.78
N PHE A 471 6.43 -19.29 3.77
CA PHE A 471 5.94 -19.20 2.38
C PHE A 471 4.63 -19.99 2.19
N VAL A 472 4.53 -21.17 2.75
CA VAL A 472 3.31 -21.99 2.76
C VAL A 472 2.76 -22.00 4.18
N SER A 473 1.66 -21.30 4.39
CA SER A 473 0.94 -21.30 5.66
C SER A 473 -0.56 -21.22 5.42
N TRP A 474 -1.34 -21.83 6.30
CA TRP A 474 -2.79 -21.74 6.24
C TRP A 474 -3.27 -20.31 6.48
N GLU A 475 -2.54 -19.51 7.29
CA GLU A 475 -2.86 -18.11 7.56
C GLU A 475 -2.74 -17.25 6.29
N SER A 476 -1.69 -17.48 5.47
CA SER A 476 -1.53 -16.79 4.19
C SER A 476 -2.63 -17.15 3.20
N ALA A 477 -2.98 -18.44 3.12
CA ALA A 477 -4.06 -18.91 2.27
C ALA A 477 -5.42 -18.31 2.71
N ALA A 478 -5.69 -18.31 4.01
CA ALA A 478 -6.88 -17.69 4.58
C ALA A 478 -6.93 -16.18 4.25
N PHE A 479 -5.82 -15.46 4.43
CA PHE A 479 -5.74 -14.04 4.09
C PHE A 479 -6.05 -13.79 2.61
N LEU A 480 -5.46 -14.53 1.68
CA LEU A 480 -5.70 -14.38 0.25
C LEU A 480 -7.17 -14.65 -0.14
N LEU A 481 -7.80 -15.64 0.49
CA LEU A 481 -9.20 -16.00 0.27
C LEU A 481 -10.18 -15.02 0.91
N LEU A 482 -9.77 -14.30 1.96
CA LEU A 482 -10.64 -13.39 2.69
C LEU A 482 -10.52 -11.92 2.23
N ARG A 483 -9.42 -11.53 1.58
CA ARG A 483 -9.18 -10.12 1.21
C ARG A 483 -9.96 -9.64 -0.02
N TRP A 484 -10.22 -10.52 -1.01
CA TRP A 484 -10.71 -10.12 -2.33
C TRP A 484 -12.05 -9.37 -2.34
N PRO A 485 -13.08 -9.71 -1.51
CA PRO A 485 -14.34 -8.99 -1.56
C PRO A 485 -14.17 -7.53 -1.15
N TRP A 486 -13.39 -7.29 -0.12
CA TRP A 486 -13.14 -5.95 0.42
C TRP A 486 -12.26 -5.12 -0.49
N SER A 487 -11.30 -5.75 -1.17
CA SER A 487 -10.52 -5.10 -2.21
C SER A 487 -11.41 -4.63 -3.37
N LEU A 488 -12.37 -5.47 -3.84
CA LEU A 488 -13.33 -5.06 -4.88
C LEU A 488 -14.26 -3.95 -4.41
N ILE A 489 -14.79 -4.05 -3.19
CA ILE A 489 -15.66 -3.02 -2.61
C ILE A 489 -14.90 -1.68 -2.49
N GLY A 490 -13.63 -1.71 -2.08
CA GLY A 490 -12.76 -0.53 -2.03
C GLY A 490 -12.53 0.09 -3.42
N CYS A 491 -12.24 -0.73 -4.43
CA CYS A 491 -12.09 -0.27 -5.82
C CYS A 491 -13.40 0.32 -6.37
N ALA A 492 -14.54 -0.35 -6.12
CA ALA A 492 -15.86 0.13 -6.54
C ALA A 492 -16.21 1.46 -5.86
N ALA A 493 -15.89 1.61 -4.57
CA ALA A 493 -16.06 2.87 -3.86
C ALA A 493 -15.24 3.99 -4.50
N ALA A 494 -13.97 3.75 -4.85
CA ALA A 494 -13.13 4.73 -5.53
C ALA A 494 -13.69 5.16 -6.89
N ILE A 495 -14.23 4.21 -7.66
CA ILE A 495 -14.86 4.49 -8.97
C ILE A 495 -16.13 5.32 -8.79
N ARG A 496 -16.99 4.96 -7.82
CA ARG A 496 -18.20 5.70 -7.49
C ARG A 496 -17.88 7.13 -7.06
N ASP A 497 -16.91 7.28 -6.19
CA ASP A 497 -16.54 8.54 -5.55
C ASP A 497 -15.57 9.39 -6.41
N ARG A 498 -15.29 8.96 -7.66
CA ARG A 498 -14.33 9.63 -8.55
C ARG A 498 -14.63 11.12 -8.82
N HIS A 499 -15.88 11.54 -8.63
CA HIS A 499 -16.33 12.92 -8.83
C HIS A 499 -16.42 13.73 -7.52
N ILE A 500 -16.25 13.08 -6.36
CA ILE A 500 -16.30 13.72 -5.05
C ILE A 500 -14.88 14.25 -4.75
N ASN A 501 -14.77 15.49 -4.28
CA ASN A 501 -13.47 16.06 -3.91
C ASN A 501 -12.81 15.18 -2.83
N SER A 502 -11.52 14.90 -3.02
CA SER A 502 -10.73 13.99 -2.15
C SER A 502 -10.74 14.40 -0.67
N GLY A 503 -11.16 15.60 -0.39
CA GLY A 503 -11.31 16.14 0.94
C GLY A 503 -12.50 15.63 1.73
N GLU A 504 -13.53 15.11 1.07
CA GLU A 504 -14.73 14.58 1.72
C GLU A 504 -14.68 13.05 1.90
N VAL A 505 -13.64 12.42 1.36
CA VAL A 505 -13.43 10.99 1.48
C VAL A 505 -12.81 10.69 2.85
N GLY A 506 -13.66 10.53 3.86
CA GLY A 506 -13.23 10.23 5.22
C GLY A 506 -12.31 9.01 5.24
N VAL A 507 -11.09 9.20 5.68
CA VAL A 507 -10.21 8.11 6.13
C VAL A 507 -10.85 7.57 7.40
N ILE A 508 -11.17 6.28 7.41
CA ILE A 508 -11.72 5.65 8.63
C ILE A 508 -10.61 5.70 9.68
N PRO A 509 -10.83 6.37 10.84
CA PRO A 509 -9.79 6.50 11.84
C PRO A 509 -9.31 5.11 12.28
N LYS A 510 -8.00 4.89 12.29
CA LYS A 510 -7.40 3.71 12.88
C LYS A 510 -7.81 3.67 14.36
N GLY A 511 -8.56 2.65 14.78
CA GLY A 511 -8.81 2.39 16.20
C GLY A 511 -10.13 2.87 16.80
N THR A 512 -11.12 3.36 16.06
CA THR A 512 -12.42 3.81 16.61
C THR A 512 -13.56 2.78 16.51
N GLY A 513 -13.29 1.55 16.10
CA GLY A 513 -14.27 0.47 16.19
C GLY A 513 -14.29 -0.07 17.62
N SER A 514 -15.47 -0.25 18.22
CA SER A 514 -15.62 -1.03 19.45
C SER A 514 -14.99 -2.40 19.21
N GLU A 515 -13.82 -2.64 19.79
CA GLU A 515 -13.00 -3.85 19.61
C GLU A 515 -13.73 -5.14 20.05
N HIS A 516 -14.89 -5.01 20.66
CA HIS A 516 -15.61 -6.08 21.35
C HIS A 516 -16.72 -6.76 20.54
N ALA A 517 -17.07 -6.28 19.35
CA ALA A 517 -18.11 -6.91 18.52
C ALA A 517 -17.63 -7.18 17.10
N LEU A 518 -17.77 -8.42 16.64
CA LEU A 518 -17.59 -8.75 15.21
C LEU A 518 -18.83 -8.31 14.44
N PRO A 519 -18.77 -7.22 13.65
CA PRO A 519 -19.97 -6.76 12.93
C PRO A 519 -20.36 -7.79 11.87
N LEU A 520 -21.62 -8.23 11.85
CA LEU A 520 -22.12 -9.14 10.80
C LEU A 520 -21.85 -8.62 9.38
N ARG A 521 -21.79 -7.31 9.21
CA ARG A 521 -21.45 -6.67 7.93
C ARG A 521 -20.08 -7.09 7.40
N VAL A 522 -19.12 -7.36 8.29
CA VAL A 522 -17.77 -7.81 7.92
C VAL A 522 -17.77 -9.24 7.38
N LEU A 523 -18.66 -10.09 7.88
CA LEU A 523 -18.82 -11.47 7.42
C LEU A 523 -19.77 -11.60 6.23
N ALA A 524 -20.60 -10.59 5.96
CA ALA A 524 -21.66 -10.65 4.95
C ALA A 524 -21.21 -11.15 3.56
N PRO A 525 -20.10 -10.68 2.96
CA PRO A 525 -19.68 -11.16 1.64
C PRO A 525 -19.43 -12.67 1.61
N TYR A 526 -18.83 -13.21 2.67
CA TYR A 526 -18.50 -14.64 2.76
C TYR A 526 -19.75 -15.49 3.03
N ILE A 527 -20.66 -15.00 3.88
CA ILE A 527 -21.93 -15.66 4.16
C ILE A 527 -22.78 -15.70 2.90
N VAL A 528 -22.89 -14.59 2.16
CA VAL A 528 -23.66 -14.52 0.91
C VAL A 528 -23.06 -15.48 -0.13
N LEU A 529 -21.74 -15.51 -0.29
CA LEU A 529 -21.08 -16.43 -1.21
C LEU A 529 -21.35 -17.89 -0.84
N ASN A 530 -21.22 -18.23 0.45
CA ASN A 530 -21.44 -19.58 0.96
C ASN A 530 -22.88 -20.04 0.75
N LEU A 531 -23.86 -19.19 1.11
CA LEU A 531 -25.27 -19.49 0.91
C LEU A 531 -25.64 -19.60 -0.56
N ALA A 532 -25.14 -18.69 -1.42
CA ALA A 532 -25.39 -18.74 -2.85
C ALA A 532 -24.86 -20.05 -3.48
N SER A 533 -23.66 -20.47 -3.06
CA SER A 533 -23.08 -21.73 -3.52
C SER A 533 -23.89 -22.96 -3.02
N ALA A 534 -24.32 -22.97 -1.76
CA ALA A 534 -25.13 -24.04 -1.20
C ALA A 534 -26.51 -24.13 -1.89
N VAL A 535 -27.16 -22.98 -2.13
CA VAL A 535 -28.44 -22.90 -2.86
C VAL A 535 -28.26 -23.40 -4.30
N ALA A 536 -27.20 -22.97 -4.99
CA ALA A 536 -26.92 -23.43 -6.35
C ALA A 536 -26.77 -24.95 -6.44
N MET A 537 -26.08 -25.56 -5.48
CA MET A 537 -25.95 -27.02 -5.41
C MET A 537 -27.30 -27.73 -5.11
N ALA A 538 -28.15 -27.14 -4.26
CA ALA A 538 -29.46 -27.72 -3.92
C ALA A 538 -30.45 -27.69 -5.10
N PHE A 539 -30.40 -26.63 -5.91
CA PHE A 539 -31.30 -26.40 -7.05
C PHE A 539 -30.64 -26.66 -8.40
N ALA A 540 -29.51 -27.38 -8.44
CA ALA A 540 -28.83 -27.71 -9.70
C ALA A 540 -29.79 -28.41 -10.68
N LEU A 541 -30.02 -27.80 -11.83
CA LEU A 541 -30.96 -28.27 -12.87
C LEU A 541 -30.43 -29.51 -13.60
N ASP A 542 -29.16 -29.52 -13.89
CA ASP A 542 -28.48 -30.64 -14.53
C ASP A 542 -27.16 -30.93 -13.80
N ARG A 543 -27.19 -31.98 -12.98
CA ARG A 543 -26.01 -32.36 -12.16
C ARG A 543 -24.98 -33.13 -12.96
N GLU A 544 -25.39 -33.89 -13.96
CA GLU A 544 -24.49 -34.71 -14.78
C GLU A 544 -23.63 -33.84 -15.70
N ALA A 545 -24.24 -32.84 -16.35
CA ALA A 545 -23.51 -31.90 -17.21
C ALA A 545 -22.59 -30.93 -16.43
N ALA A 546 -22.80 -30.74 -15.13
CA ALA A 546 -22.07 -29.79 -14.29
C ALA A 546 -21.25 -30.46 -13.18
N GLU A 547 -20.94 -31.75 -13.27
CA GLU A 547 -20.35 -32.57 -12.21
C GLU A 547 -19.07 -31.96 -11.60
N GLY A 548 -18.13 -31.50 -12.44
CA GLY A 548 -16.91 -30.87 -11.99
C GLY A 548 -17.14 -29.51 -11.29
N LEU A 549 -18.11 -28.72 -11.77
CA LEU A 549 -18.45 -27.43 -11.16
C LEU A 549 -19.24 -27.59 -9.86
N PHE A 550 -20.05 -28.66 -9.75
CA PHE A 550 -20.70 -29.04 -8.49
C PHE A 550 -19.68 -29.36 -7.41
N PHE A 551 -18.66 -30.14 -7.75
CA PHE A 551 -17.56 -30.46 -6.84
C PHE A 551 -16.78 -29.21 -6.41
N PHE A 552 -16.54 -28.28 -7.36
CA PHE A 552 -15.88 -27.01 -7.08
C PHE A 552 -16.72 -26.12 -6.14
N ALA A 553 -18.03 -26.05 -6.35
CA ALA A 553 -18.97 -25.34 -5.47
C ALA A 553 -19.00 -25.95 -4.07
N ALA A 554 -18.98 -27.27 -3.96
CA ALA A 554 -18.94 -27.97 -2.67
C ALA A 554 -17.65 -27.66 -1.89
N ILE A 555 -16.48 -27.74 -2.53
CA ILE A 555 -15.20 -27.36 -1.92
C ILE A 555 -15.21 -25.91 -1.47
N THR A 556 -15.70 -24.99 -2.32
CA THR A 556 -15.80 -23.56 -1.99
C THR A 556 -16.67 -23.34 -0.76
N THR A 557 -17.83 -23.99 -0.71
CA THR A 557 -18.75 -23.92 0.43
C THR A 557 -18.09 -24.40 1.72
N LEU A 558 -17.39 -25.52 1.68
CA LEU A 558 -16.68 -26.08 2.84
C LEU A 558 -15.54 -25.15 3.31
N ILE A 559 -14.75 -24.61 2.40
CA ILE A 559 -13.65 -23.71 2.72
C ILE A 559 -14.19 -22.45 3.39
N TYR A 560 -15.20 -21.79 2.80
CA TYR A 560 -15.76 -20.55 3.38
C TYR A 560 -16.53 -20.80 4.67
N ALA A 561 -17.21 -21.93 4.82
CA ALA A 561 -17.81 -22.31 6.10
C ALA A 561 -16.75 -22.49 7.20
N ALA A 562 -15.64 -23.16 6.88
CA ALA A 562 -14.52 -23.31 7.80
C ALA A 562 -13.86 -21.97 8.14
N LEU A 563 -13.67 -21.08 7.16
CA LEU A 563 -13.10 -19.75 7.39
C LEU A 563 -14.02 -18.86 8.25
N ILE A 564 -15.34 -18.87 8.01
CA ILE A 564 -16.32 -18.15 8.83
C ILE A 564 -16.28 -18.70 10.27
N GLY A 565 -16.29 -20.02 10.44
CA GLY A 565 -16.20 -20.67 11.76
C GLY A 565 -14.91 -20.30 12.48
N LEU A 566 -13.77 -20.28 11.78
CA LEU A 566 -12.47 -19.88 12.31
C LEU A 566 -12.49 -18.42 12.80
N ILE A 567 -13.03 -17.48 12.00
CA ILE A 567 -13.11 -16.06 12.36
C ILE A 567 -13.96 -15.89 13.62
N ILE A 568 -15.12 -16.55 13.70
CA ILE A 568 -16.03 -16.46 14.86
C ILE A 568 -15.36 -17.07 16.11
N ALA A 569 -14.74 -18.23 15.99
CA ALA A 569 -14.09 -18.90 17.11
C ALA A 569 -12.90 -18.10 17.65
N ARG A 570 -12.08 -17.52 16.77
CA ARG A 570 -10.94 -16.68 17.18
C ARG A 570 -11.39 -15.37 17.80
N HIS A 571 -12.41 -14.74 17.24
CA HIS A 571 -12.98 -13.53 17.83
C HIS A 571 -13.55 -13.78 19.23
N ALA A 572 -14.20 -14.92 19.45
CA ALA A 572 -14.70 -15.31 20.78
C ALA A 572 -13.56 -15.52 21.78
N THR A 573 -12.44 -16.14 21.37
CA THR A 573 -11.26 -16.35 22.25
C THR A 573 -10.53 -15.06 22.57
N GLU A 574 -10.40 -14.13 21.63
CA GLU A 574 -9.78 -12.81 21.85
C GLU A 574 -10.59 -11.98 22.85
N ASN A 575 -11.92 -12.01 22.77
CA ASN A 575 -12.81 -11.34 23.71
C ASN A 575 -12.78 -11.93 25.14
N THR A 576 -12.48 -13.22 25.27
CA THR A 576 -12.33 -13.87 26.60
C THR A 576 -10.99 -13.54 27.27
N LEU A 577 -9.94 -13.30 26.50
CA LEU A 577 -8.61 -12.94 26.99
C LEU A 577 -8.50 -11.44 27.33
N SER A 578 -9.39 -10.60 26.80
CA SER A 578 -9.43 -9.16 27.06
C SER A 578 -10.34 -8.78 28.25
N ARG A 579 -11.06 -9.73 28.82
CA ARG A 579 -11.84 -9.61 30.06
C ARG A 579 -11.03 -10.13 31.26
#